data_089da0d655442a264ce05a0f9b26cbac
#
_entry.id   089da0d655442a264ce05a0f9b26cbac
#
_cell.length_a   1.000
_cell.length_b   1.000
_cell.length_c   1.000
_cell.angle_alpha   90.00
_cell.angle_beta   90.00
_cell.angle_gamma   90.00
#
_symmetry.space_group_name_H-M   'P 1'
#
loop_
_entity.id
_entity.type
_entity.pdbx_description
1 polymer ?
#
loop_
_entity_poly.entity_id
_entity_poly.type
_entity_poly.pdbx_seq_one_letter_code
_entity_poly.pdbx_strand_id
1 'polypeptide(L)' 'MVAGIIIAVVLIGLVIYLISAYNG' A
#
# COMPACT_ATOMS: atom_id res chain seq x y z
N MET A 1 -12.76 6.87 -10.55
CA MET A 1 -13.54 7.15 -9.33
C MET A 1 -12.59 7.35 -8.15
N VAL A 2 -12.90 8.31 -7.29
CA VAL A 2 -12.06 8.62 -6.12
C VAL A 2 -11.88 7.41 -5.20
N ALA A 3 -12.94 6.62 -5.02
CA ALA A 3 -12.87 5.42 -4.18
C ALA A 3 -11.82 4.41 -4.68
N GLY A 4 -11.72 4.24 -5.99
CA GLY A 4 -10.71 3.35 -6.56
C GLY A 4 -9.29 3.84 -6.32
N ILE A 5 -9.10 5.15 -6.38
CA ILE A 5 -7.78 5.76 -6.12
C ILE A 5 -7.38 5.56 -4.66
N ILE A 6 -8.31 5.74 -3.74
CA ILE A 6 -8.05 5.55 -2.31
C ILE A 6 -7.66 4.09 -2.02
N ILE A 7 -8.40 3.15 -2.59
CA ILE A 7 -8.11 1.72 -2.42
C ILE A 7 -6.73 1.39 -2.97
N ALA A 8 -6.38 1.90 -4.15
CA ALA A 8 -5.09 1.66 -4.76
C ALA A 8 -3.94 2.20 -3.89
N VAL A 9 -4.09 3.41 -3.35
CA VAL A 9 -3.09 4.02 -2.47
C VAL A 9 -2.90 3.20 -1.20
N VAL A 10 -3.99 2.74 -0.60
CA VAL A 10 -3.93 1.91 0.62
C VAL A 10 -3.22 0.59 0.34
N LEU A 11 -3.53 -0.07 -0.77
CA LEU A 11 -2.89 -1.33 -1.14
C LEU A 11 -1.40 -1.16 -1.39
N ILE A 12 -1.01 -0.13 -2.13
CA ILE A 12 0.41 0.16 -2.38
C ILE A 12 1.14 0.45 -1.08
N GLY A 13 0.57 1.26 -0.22
CA GLY A 13 1.16 1.58 1.08
C GLY A 13 1.34 0.34 1.94
N LEU A 14 0.36 -0.56 1.94
CA LEU A 14 0.43 -1.81 2.69
C LEU A 14 1.56 -2.71 2.18
N VAL A 15 1.68 -2.84 0.86
CA VAL A 15 2.75 -3.64 0.25
C VAL A 15 4.12 -3.09 0.63
N ILE A 16 4.30 -1.77 0.52
CA ILE A 16 5.56 -1.12 0.88
C ILE A 16 5.87 -1.34 2.36
N TYR A 17 4.87 -1.23 3.22
CA TYR A 17 5.03 -1.48 4.65
C TYR A 17 5.54 -2.90 4.93
N LEU A 18 4.93 -3.90 4.30
CA LEU A 18 5.32 -5.29 4.49
C LEU A 18 6.75 -5.54 3.99
N ILE A 19 7.11 -5.00 2.83
CA ILE A 19 8.45 -5.13 2.29
C ILE A 19 9.47 -4.52 3.25
N SER A 20 9.20 -3.32 3.76
CA SER A 20 10.09 -2.65 4.70
C SER A 20 10.25 -3.42 6.00
N ALA A 21 9.16 -4.01 6.50
CA ALA A 21 9.18 -4.78 7.73
C ALA A 21 10.01 -6.07 7.61
N TYR A 22 9.98 -6.70 6.43
CA TYR A 22 10.69 -7.95 6.19
C TYR A 22 12.09 -7.76 5.60
N ASN A 23 12.38 -6.56 5.12
CA ASN A 23 13.67 -6.26 4.47
C ASN A 23 14.78 -5.91 5.48
N GLY A 24 14.42 -5.77 6.72
CA GLY A 24 15.37 -5.46 7.77
C GLY A 24 16.09 -6.67 8.27
#